data_b0c5b2c1012b752d49b2192c063954cc
#
_entry.id   b0c5b2c1012b752d49b2192c063954cc
#
_cell.length_a   1.000
_cell.length_b   1.000
_cell.length_c   1.000
_cell.angle_alpha   90.00
_cell.angle_beta   90.00
_cell.angle_gamma   90.00
#
_symmetry.space_group_name_H-M   'P 1'
#
loop_
_entity.id
_entity.type
_entity.pdbx_description
1 polymer ?
#
loop_
_entity_poly.entity_id
_entity_poly.type
_entity_poly.pdbx_seq_one_letter_code
_entity_poly.pdbx_strand_id
1 'polypeptide(L)'
;MQLNLGNYASVPEFIYGVTREIWEDRGIGGKLDRYYAKDILLRAATGFTGSNDGVTAQTLQTLHQFPDRRLVGEDVIWTPYPDGSFLSSHRLTSVMRHTGDGILGKAKGRVVRSRIIADCWVRDQVVVEEWLVRDQAAFARCLGIEPRALAQEMTDRDIRSGVPVSFFVPAHDKPSRYTAEMPDDEAVSTVLQGMRRLWQDKETAAIRDLYFHGAALHAPGGDVLFGHDDIDTFVLGYLASFPDAVLTIDSARVNREPEQPVRIAVRWSLAGSHSGYGHFGDPTGAPIYVMAMSHFNLTRNKVTAEYLVTDEVSIWKQILAHGANRHSA
;
A
#
# COMPACT_ATOMS: atom_id res chain seq x y z
N MET A 1 29.93 -0.72 4.86
CA MET A 1 29.11 -1.34 5.89
C MET A 1 28.52 -2.60 5.31
N GLN A 2 28.61 -3.74 5.99
CA GLN A 2 28.13 -5.03 5.45
C GLN A 2 26.77 -5.36 6.09
N LEU A 3 25.73 -5.48 5.25
CA LEU A 3 24.42 -5.96 5.68
C LEU A 3 24.46 -7.47 5.91
N ASN A 4 23.78 -7.95 6.94
CA ASN A 4 23.60 -9.38 7.16
C ASN A 4 22.38 -9.88 6.36
N LEU A 5 22.62 -10.38 5.17
CA LEU A 5 21.59 -10.90 4.26
C LEU A 5 21.54 -12.44 4.23
N GLY A 6 22.28 -13.12 5.11
CA GLY A 6 22.37 -14.59 5.10
C GLY A 6 23.01 -15.10 3.81
N ASN A 7 22.28 -15.95 3.10
CA ASN A 7 22.75 -16.57 1.84
C ASN A 7 22.41 -15.75 0.58
N TYR A 8 21.80 -14.56 0.71
CA TYR A 8 21.43 -13.71 -0.40
C TYR A 8 22.53 -12.70 -0.72
N ALA A 9 22.80 -12.48 -2.01
CA ALA A 9 23.87 -11.59 -2.45
C ALA A 9 23.51 -10.11 -2.42
N SER A 10 22.21 -9.77 -2.42
CA SER A 10 21.72 -8.39 -2.46
C SER A 10 20.40 -8.24 -1.69
N VAL A 11 20.04 -6.99 -1.36
CA VAL A 11 18.75 -6.69 -0.72
C VAL A 11 17.56 -7.10 -1.59
N PRO A 12 17.54 -6.83 -2.90
CA PRO A 12 16.47 -7.36 -3.76
C PRO A 12 16.36 -8.88 -3.72
N GLU A 13 17.48 -9.61 -3.79
CA GLU A 13 17.46 -11.07 -3.68
C GLU A 13 16.94 -11.55 -2.32
N PHE A 14 17.34 -10.87 -1.22
CA PHE A 14 16.82 -11.18 0.11
C PHE A 14 15.30 -11.00 0.15
N ILE A 15 14.77 -9.86 -0.29
CA ILE A 15 13.34 -9.55 -0.26
C ILE A 15 12.54 -10.56 -1.09
N TYR A 16 12.96 -10.82 -2.33
CA TYR A 16 12.27 -11.79 -3.19
C TYR A 16 12.41 -13.24 -2.69
N GLY A 17 13.60 -13.58 -2.18
CA GLY A 17 13.86 -14.92 -1.64
C GLY A 17 13.02 -15.22 -0.41
N VAL A 18 12.96 -14.31 0.57
CA VAL A 18 12.12 -14.42 1.76
C VAL A 18 10.64 -14.49 1.39
N THR A 19 10.20 -13.62 0.46
CA THR A 19 8.84 -13.65 -0.06
C THR A 19 8.49 -15.01 -0.66
N ARG A 20 9.37 -15.56 -1.50
CA ARG A 20 9.20 -16.88 -2.10
C ARG A 20 9.17 -17.99 -1.06
N GLU A 21 10.17 -18.05 -0.16
CA GLU A 21 10.29 -19.10 0.85
C GLU A 21 9.05 -19.18 1.77
N ILE A 22 8.46 -18.05 2.12
CA ILE A 22 7.28 -18.00 3.01
C ILE A 22 6.00 -18.34 2.23
N TRP A 23 5.70 -17.57 1.16
CA TRP A 23 4.37 -17.58 0.54
C TRP A 23 4.24 -18.47 -0.68
N GLU A 24 5.30 -18.70 -1.47
CA GLU A 24 5.25 -19.55 -2.66
C GLU A 24 5.68 -20.97 -2.35
N ASP A 25 6.79 -21.16 -1.64
CA ASP A 25 7.31 -22.49 -1.23
C ASP A 25 6.59 -23.03 0.02
N ARG A 26 5.61 -22.29 0.57
CA ARG A 26 4.75 -22.68 1.70
C ARG A 26 5.49 -22.92 3.03
N GLY A 27 6.62 -22.28 3.23
CA GLY A 27 7.35 -22.34 4.51
C GLY A 27 6.71 -21.53 5.65
N ILE A 28 5.40 -21.41 5.70
CA ILE A 28 4.66 -20.40 6.46
C ILE A 28 5.05 -20.38 7.94
N GLY A 29 4.87 -21.45 8.68
CA GLY A 29 5.18 -21.46 10.10
C GLY A 29 6.65 -21.16 10.40
N GLY A 30 7.56 -22.07 10.05
CA GLY A 30 8.98 -21.96 10.38
C GLY A 30 9.71 -20.80 9.68
N LYS A 31 9.28 -20.40 8.49
CA LYS A 31 9.90 -19.27 7.77
C LYS A 31 9.41 -17.94 8.28
N LEU A 32 8.13 -17.79 8.63
CA LEU A 32 7.64 -16.60 9.32
C LEU A 32 8.32 -16.45 10.69
N ASP A 33 8.49 -17.53 11.44
CA ASP A 33 9.23 -17.49 12.72
C ASP A 33 10.69 -17.06 12.56
N ARG A 34 11.31 -17.41 11.43
CA ARG A 34 12.70 -17.04 11.12
C ARG A 34 12.84 -15.60 10.67
N TYR A 35 11.96 -15.14 9.78
CA TYR A 35 12.12 -13.87 9.06
C TYR A 35 11.27 -12.72 9.60
N TYR A 36 10.31 -12.98 10.50
CA TYR A 36 9.45 -11.96 11.11
C TYR A 36 9.61 -11.95 12.62
N ALA A 37 9.80 -10.79 13.19
CA ALA A 37 9.87 -10.64 14.64
C ALA A 37 8.60 -11.16 15.31
N LYS A 38 8.72 -11.80 16.47
CA LYS A 38 7.55 -12.28 17.24
C LYS A 38 6.56 -11.16 17.55
N ASP A 39 7.09 -9.96 17.82
CA ASP A 39 6.38 -8.75 18.14
C ASP A 39 6.41 -7.74 16.96
N ILE A 40 6.38 -8.25 15.73
CA ILE A 40 6.31 -7.42 14.50
C ILE A 40 5.27 -6.32 14.61
N LEU A 41 5.60 -5.11 14.16
CA LEU A 41 4.64 -4.04 13.99
C LEU A 41 4.23 -4.00 12.51
N LEU A 42 3.15 -4.68 12.14
CA LEU A 42 2.61 -4.66 10.79
C LEU A 42 1.42 -3.72 10.72
N ARG A 43 1.54 -2.69 9.90
CA ARG A 43 0.49 -1.71 9.62
C ARG A 43 0.01 -1.91 8.21
N ALA A 44 -1.26 -2.24 8.06
CA ALA A 44 -1.92 -2.31 6.76
C ALA A 44 -3.14 -1.39 6.75
N ALA A 45 -3.58 -0.96 5.58
CA ALA A 45 -4.81 -0.16 5.47
C ALA A 45 -6.03 -0.86 6.10
N THR A 46 -5.99 -2.18 6.22
CA THR A 46 -7.02 -3.01 6.86
C THR A 46 -6.90 -3.10 8.39
N GLY A 47 -5.85 -2.55 8.99
CA GLY A 47 -5.64 -2.57 10.44
C GLY A 47 -4.20 -2.85 10.86
N PHE A 48 -4.00 -3.06 12.16
CA PHE A 48 -2.72 -3.30 12.80
C PHE A 48 -2.59 -4.76 13.26
N THR A 49 -1.41 -5.35 13.07
CA THR A 49 -1.06 -6.69 13.56
C THR A 49 0.25 -6.61 14.35
N GLY A 50 0.23 -7.03 15.61
CA GLY A 50 1.35 -6.91 16.55
C GLY A 50 2.05 -8.23 16.87
N SER A 51 1.91 -9.26 16.03
CA SER A 51 2.57 -10.55 16.21
C SER A 51 2.72 -11.30 14.88
N ASN A 52 3.77 -12.13 14.77
CA ASN A 52 3.95 -12.99 13.60
C ASN A 52 2.92 -14.13 13.53
N ASP A 53 2.33 -14.54 14.67
CA ASP A 53 1.20 -15.48 14.70
C ASP A 53 -0.02 -14.88 13.97
N GLY A 54 -0.29 -13.58 14.16
CA GLY A 54 -1.32 -12.86 13.43
C GLY A 54 -1.06 -12.83 11.92
N VAL A 55 0.20 -12.61 11.50
CA VAL A 55 0.60 -12.69 10.08
C VAL A 55 0.38 -14.10 9.53
N THR A 56 0.73 -15.12 10.30
CA THR A 56 0.52 -16.53 9.95
C THR A 56 -0.97 -16.82 9.74
N ALA A 57 -1.83 -16.42 10.67
CA ALA A 57 -3.29 -16.63 10.58
C ALA A 57 -3.89 -15.97 9.33
N GLN A 58 -3.55 -14.71 9.05
CA GLN A 58 -4.00 -13.99 7.85
C GLN A 58 -3.49 -14.65 6.56
N THR A 59 -2.26 -15.14 6.57
CA THR A 59 -1.67 -15.84 5.43
C THR A 59 -2.42 -17.13 5.13
N LEU A 60 -2.71 -17.95 6.13
CA LEU A 60 -3.46 -19.21 5.99
C LEU A 60 -4.87 -18.96 5.47
N GLN A 61 -5.57 -17.92 5.98
CA GLN A 61 -6.90 -17.53 5.47
C GLN A 61 -6.86 -17.14 3.98
N THR A 62 -5.83 -16.39 3.58
CA THR A 62 -5.67 -16.01 2.17
C THR A 62 -5.40 -17.24 1.29
N LEU A 63 -4.50 -18.12 1.71
CA LEU A 63 -4.12 -19.31 0.97
C LEU A 63 -5.22 -20.36 0.89
N HIS A 64 -6.14 -20.40 1.87
CA HIS A 64 -7.34 -21.24 1.78
C HIS A 64 -8.22 -20.83 0.60
N GLN A 65 -8.40 -19.52 0.39
CA GLN A 65 -9.23 -19.01 -0.70
C GLN A 65 -8.48 -18.97 -2.06
N PHE A 66 -7.15 -18.81 -2.00
CA PHE A 66 -6.26 -18.64 -3.15
C PHE A 66 -5.03 -19.54 -3.03
N PRO A 67 -5.18 -20.88 -3.17
CA PRO A 67 -4.10 -21.82 -2.91
C PRO A 67 -2.95 -21.75 -3.93
N ASP A 68 -3.15 -21.17 -5.10
CA ASP A 68 -2.15 -20.99 -6.16
C ASP A 68 -1.47 -19.61 -6.15
N ARG A 69 -1.63 -18.83 -5.05
CA ARG A 69 -1.10 -17.48 -4.95
C ARG A 69 0.39 -17.41 -5.21
N ARG A 70 0.77 -16.49 -6.10
CA ARG A 70 2.14 -16.06 -6.39
C ARG A 70 2.31 -14.58 -6.13
N LEU A 71 3.51 -14.18 -5.76
CA LEU A 71 3.91 -12.80 -5.51
C LEU A 71 5.04 -12.43 -6.47
N VAL A 72 4.67 -11.93 -7.64
CA VAL A 72 5.63 -11.57 -8.68
C VAL A 72 6.30 -10.25 -8.32
N GLY A 73 7.62 -10.27 -8.08
CA GLY A 73 8.40 -9.08 -7.78
C GLY A 73 8.50 -8.14 -8.97
N GLU A 74 8.23 -6.86 -8.75
CA GLU A 74 8.35 -5.81 -9.78
C GLU A 74 9.54 -4.90 -9.53
N ASP A 75 9.75 -4.47 -8.27
CA ASP A 75 10.82 -3.54 -7.91
C ASP A 75 11.13 -3.59 -6.41
N VAL A 76 12.39 -3.26 -6.04
CA VAL A 76 12.85 -3.06 -4.65
C VAL A 76 13.68 -1.79 -4.59
N ILE A 77 13.21 -0.80 -3.85
CA ILE A 77 13.90 0.47 -3.59
C ILE A 77 14.25 0.48 -2.10
N TRP A 78 15.53 0.66 -1.75
CA TRP A 78 15.99 0.45 -0.39
C TRP A 78 17.09 1.40 0.04
N THR A 79 17.26 1.57 1.35
CA THR A 79 18.29 2.38 1.98
C THR A 79 18.92 1.62 3.15
N PRO A 80 20.27 1.49 3.22
CA PRO A 80 20.94 0.92 4.37
C PRO A 80 21.09 1.96 5.48
N TYR A 81 21.17 1.47 6.73
CA TYR A 81 21.42 2.29 7.91
C TYR A 81 22.75 1.93 8.59
N PRO A 82 23.36 2.87 9.35
CA PRO A 82 24.66 2.65 10.02
C PRO A 82 24.67 1.49 11.01
N ASP A 83 23.53 1.11 11.57
CA ASP A 83 23.38 0.01 12.53
C ASP A 83 23.27 -1.39 11.90
N GLY A 84 23.47 -1.49 10.58
CA GLY A 84 23.37 -2.75 9.84
C GLY A 84 21.93 -3.15 9.47
N SER A 85 20.96 -2.32 9.79
CA SER A 85 19.60 -2.49 9.30
C SER A 85 19.41 -1.89 7.89
N PHE A 86 18.30 -2.18 7.26
CA PHE A 86 17.87 -1.49 6.04
C PHE A 86 16.35 -1.34 6.01
N LEU A 87 15.90 -0.32 5.30
CA LEU A 87 14.51 -0.10 4.97
C LEU A 87 14.32 -0.37 3.48
N SER A 88 13.44 -1.29 3.11
CA SER A 88 13.06 -1.56 1.73
C SER A 88 11.64 -1.11 1.48
N SER A 89 11.38 -0.62 0.27
CA SER A 89 10.04 -0.52 -0.31
C SER A 89 10.01 -1.44 -1.52
N HIS A 90 9.14 -2.43 -1.49
CA HIS A 90 9.08 -3.39 -2.59
C HIS A 90 7.68 -3.52 -3.16
N ARG A 91 7.62 -3.51 -4.48
CA ARG A 91 6.39 -3.61 -5.26
C ARG A 91 6.25 -5.00 -5.83
N LEU A 92 5.08 -5.59 -5.63
CA LEU A 92 4.73 -6.94 -6.06
C LEU A 92 3.37 -6.93 -6.77
N THR A 93 3.20 -7.81 -7.75
CA THR A 93 1.88 -8.21 -8.23
C THR A 93 1.49 -9.57 -7.67
N SER A 94 0.40 -9.61 -6.90
CA SER A 94 -0.23 -10.86 -6.49
C SER A 94 -1.04 -11.41 -7.64
N VAL A 95 -0.75 -12.67 -8.04
CA VAL A 95 -1.50 -13.42 -9.06
C VAL A 95 -2.03 -14.68 -8.42
N MET A 96 -3.35 -14.89 -8.48
CA MET A 96 -4.01 -15.99 -7.78
C MET A 96 -5.40 -16.27 -8.34
N ARG A 97 -5.92 -17.50 -8.14
CA ARG A 97 -7.28 -17.89 -8.54
C ARG A 97 -8.15 -18.14 -7.32
N HIS A 98 -9.34 -17.56 -7.31
CA HIS A 98 -10.33 -17.75 -6.24
C HIS A 98 -10.98 -19.13 -6.36
N THR A 99 -10.47 -20.11 -5.64
CA THR A 99 -10.92 -21.51 -5.67
C THR A 99 -11.44 -22.04 -4.34
N GLY A 100 -11.17 -21.35 -3.23
CA GLY A 100 -11.67 -21.68 -1.91
C GLY A 100 -12.82 -20.77 -1.47
N ASP A 101 -13.82 -21.32 -0.81
CA ASP A 101 -14.88 -20.55 -0.13
C ASP A 101 -14.31 -19.82 1.08
N GLY A 102 -14.86 -18.67 1.45
CA GLY A 102 -14.37 -17.93 2.62
C GLY A 102 -15.04 -16.59 2.81
N ILE A 103 -14.27 -15.62 3.34
CA ILE A 103 -14.78 -14.28 3.64
C ILE A 103 -15.28 -13.52 2.40
N LEU A 104 -14.89 -13.95 1.21
CA LEU A 104 -15.32 -13.40 -0.09
C LEU A 104 -16.51 -14.17 -0.68
N GLY A 105 -17.14 -15.03 0.15
CA GLY A 105 -18.24 -15.89 -0.27
C GLY A 105 -17.77 -17.16 -1.00
N LYS A 106 -18.59 -17.65 -1.92
CA LYS A 106 -18.31 -18.84 -2.72
C LYS A 106 -17.22 -18.59 -3.74
N ALA A 107 -16.38 -19.62 -3.96
CA ALA A 107 -15.34 -19.61 -4.98
C ALA A 107 -15.89 -19.25 -6.36
N LYS A 108 -15.26 -18.29 -7.03
CA LYS A 108 -15.71 -17.76 -8.34
C LYS A 108 -14.88 -18.26 -9.51
N GLY A 109 -13.77 -18.99 -9.26
CA GLY A 109 -12.85 -19.48 -10.29
C GLY A 109 -12.08 -18.38 -11.04
N ARG A 110 -12.29 -17.12 -10.69
CA ARG A 110 -11.66 -15.97 -11.36
C ARG A 110 -10.19 -15.79 -10.96
N VAL A 111 -9.40 -15.33 -11.90
CA VAL A 111 -8.00 -14.93 -11.65
C VAL A 111 -7.98 -13.50 -11.16
N VAL A 112 -7.29 -13.27 -10.05
CA VAL A 112 -7.04 -11.96 -9.48
C VAL A 112 -5.61 -11.55 -9.79
N ARG A 113 -5.43 -10.28 -10.19
CA ARG A 113 -4.15 -9.59 -10.26
C ARG A 113 -4.30 -8.27 -9.51
N SER A 114 -3.53 -8.10 -8.45
CA SER A 114 -3.56 -6.85 -7.68
C SER A 114 -2.17 -6.48 -7.20
N ARG A 115 -1.86 -5.19 -7.27
CA ARG A 115 -0.56 -4.69 -6.83
C ARG A 115 -0.52 -4.55 -5.32
N ILE A 116 0.68 -4.73 -4.80
CA ILE A 116 1.02 -4.58 -3.38
C ILE A 116 2.30 -3.76 -3.32
N ILE A 117 2.38 -2.80 -2.40
CA ILE A 117 3.64 -2.21 -2.00
C ILE A 117 3.79 -2.42 -0.50
N ALA A 118 4.95 -2.89 -0.09
CA ALA A 118 5.31 -3.07 1.32
C ALA A 118 6.63 -2.36 1.62
N ASP A 119 6.66 -1.64 2.73
CA ASP A 119 7.84 -1.09 3.34
C ASP A 119 8.25 -1.98 4.51
N CYS A 120 9.45 -2.55 4.46
CA CYS A 120 9.96 -3.42 5.52
C CYS A 120 11.23 -2.84 6.13
N TRP A 121 11.24 -2.64 7.45
CA TRP A 121 12.46 -2.44 8.18
C TRP A 121 13.02 -3.78 8.64
N VAL A 122 14.23 -4.07 8.18
CA VAL A 122 14.90 -5.36 8.38
C VAL A 122 16.17 -5.15 9.18
N ARG A 123 16.36 -5.98 10.21
CA ARG A 123 17.59 -6.06 11.01
C ARG A 123 17.98 -7.53 11.17
N ASP A 124 19.23 -7.86 10.88
CA ASP A 124 19.75 -9.23 11.02
C ASP A 124 18.85 -10.30 10.36
N GLN A 125 18.43 -10.06 9.14
CA GLN A 125 17.51 -10.90 8.36
C GLN A 125 16.07 -10.96 8.90
N VAL A 126 15.72 -10.18 9.92
CA VAL A 126 14.39 -10.20 10.52
C VAL A 126 13.64 -8.91 10.18
N VAL A 127 12.43 -9.05 9.63
CA VAL A 127 11.48 -7.94 9.45
C VAL A 127 10.91 -7.60 10.83
N VAL A 128 11.18 -6.39 11.30
CA VAL A 128 10.76 -5.92 12.63
C VAL A 128 9.59 -4.96 12.57
N GLU A 129 9.46 -4.24 11.45
CA GLU A 129 8.29 -3.42 11.13
C GLU A 129 7.94 -3.54 9.66
N GLU A 130 6.65 -3.49 9.36
CA GLU A 130 6.12 -3.53 8.00
C GLU A 130 4.95 -2.56 7.87
N TRP A 131 4.93 -1.80 6.76
CA TRP A 131 3.76 -1.08 6.28
C TRP A 131 3.34 -1.72 4.96
N LEU A 132 2.06 -2.00 4.81
CA LEU A 132 1.57 -2.82 3.73
C LEU A 132 0.30 -2.24 3.14
N VAL A 133 0.35 -1.85 1.86
CA VAL A 133 -0.83 -1.41 1.11
C VAL A 133 -1.08 -2.37 -0.05
N ARG A 134 -2.32 -2.84 -0.14
CA ARG A 134 -2.80 -3.71 -1.21
C ARG A 134 -3.87 -3.01 -2.02
N ASP A 135 -3.83 -3.12 -3.33
CA ASP A 135 -4.89 -2.64 -4.21
C ASP A 135 -6.12 -3.56 -4.12
N GLN A 136 -6.93 -3.34 -3.08
CA GLN A 136 -8.15 -4.12 -2.86
C GLN A 136 -9.25 -3.76 -3.87
N ALA A 137 -9.19 -2.58 -4.52
CA ALA A 137 -10.13 -2.24 -5.56
C ALA A 137 -9.88 -3.08 -6.82
N ALA A 138 -8.61 -3.21 -7.28
CA ALA A 138 -8.28 -4.11 -8.37
C ALA A 138 -8.62 -5.57 -8.05
N PHE A 139 -8.35 -5.99 -6.81
CA PHE A 139 -8.74 -7.30 -6.30
C PHE A 139 -10.27 -7.53 -6.44
N ALA A 140 -11.09 -6.61 -5.94
CA ALA A 140 -12.54 -6.71 -6.02
C ALA A 140 -13.05 -6.75 -7.47
N ARG A 141 -12.56 -5.85 -8.33
CA ARG A 141 -12.93 -5.79 -9.75
C ARG A 141 -12.58 -7.07 -10.50
N CYS A 142 -11.42 -7.69 -10.23
CA CYS A 142 -11.07 -9.00 -10.79
C CYS A 142 -12.09 -10.08 -10.41
N LEU A 143 -12.67 -10.03 -9.21
CA LEU A 143 -13.73 -10.92 -8.76
C LEU A 143 -15.11 -10.55 -9.30
N GLY A 144 -15.25 -9.44 -10.04
CA GLY A 144 -16.52 -8.89 -10.54
C GLY A 144 -17.37 -8.30 -9.43
N ILE A 145 -16.73 -7.70 -8.43
CA ILE A 145 -17.37 -7.02 -7.30
C ILE A 145 -16.94 -5.55 -7.35
N GLU A 146 -17.89 -4.63 -7.22
CA GLU A 146 -17.58 -3.22 -7.05
C GLU A 146 -16.89 -2.99 -5.69
N PRO A 147 -15.83 -2.18 -5.59
CA PRO A 147 -15.09 -1.95 -4.35
C PRO A 147 -15.99 -1.52 -3.17
N ARG A 148 -16.93 -0.60 -3.42
CA ARG A 148 -17.92 -0.18 -2.42
C ARG A 148 -18.80 -1.33 -1.94
N ALA A 149 -19.26 -2.21 -2.85
CA ALA A 149 -20.09 -3.34 -2.49
C ALA A 149 -19.32 -4.36 -1.65
N LEU A 150 -18.03 -4.61 -1.96
CA LEU A 150 -17.18 -5.45 -1.14
C LEU A 150 -16.99 -4.84 0.27
N ALA A 151 -16.73 -3.54 0.35
CA ALA A 151 -16.59 -2.84 1.61
C ALA A 151 -17.86 -2.91 2.46
N GLN A 152 -19.05 -2.77 1.83
CA GLN A 152 -20.35 -2.89 2.51
C GLN A 152 -20.52 -4.30 3.09
N GLU A 153 -20.29 -5.35 2.29
CA GLU A 153 -20.43 -6.75 2.77
C GLU A 153 -19.48 -7.03 3.94
N MET A 154 -18.24 -6.55 3.86
CA MET A 154 -17.25 -6.71 4.94
C MET A 154 -17.68 -5.95 6.20
N THR A 155 -18.15 -4.72 6.07
CA THR A 155 -18.63 -3.88 7.18
C THR A 155 -19.82 -4.52 7.87
N ASP A 156 -20.82 -4.95 7.09
CA ASP A 156 -22.03 -5.60 7.62
C ASP A 156 -21.71 -6.92 8.35
N ARG A 157 -20.74 -7.67 7.83
CA ARG A 157 -20.29 -8.90 8.50
C ARG A 157 -19.62 -8.60 9.82
N ASP A 158 -18.69 -7.62 9.88
CA ASP A 158 -18.01 -7.23 11.11
C ASP A 158 -19.03 -6.79 12.16
N ILE A 159 -20.00 -5.95 11.78
CA ILE A 159 -21.10 -5.49 12.65
C ILE A 159 -21.95 -6.68 13.15
N ARG A 160 -22.41 -7.58 12.25
CA ARG A 160 -23.20 -8.77 12.65
C ARG A 160 -22.43 -9.70 13.58
N SER A 161 -21.11 -9.77 13.45
CA SER A 161 -20.25 -10.58 14.32
C SER A 161 -19.91 -9.90 15.65
N GLY A 162 -20.36 -8.67 15.87
CA GLY A 162 -20.07 -7.89 17.08
C GLY A 162 -18.60 -7.48 17.20
N VAL A 163 -17.84 -7.45 16.10
CA VAL A 163 -16.46 -7.00 16.08
C VAL A 163 -16.35 -5.61 15.48
N PRO A 164 -15.37 -4.79 15.91
CA PRO A 164 -15.12 -3.49 15.29
C PRO A 164 -14.83 -3.63 13.79
N VAL A 165 -15.37 -2.72 12.99
CA VAL A 165 -15.06 -2.68 11.56
C VAL A 165 -13.56 -2.44 11.37
N SER A 166 -12.90 -3.35 10.64
CA SER A 166 -11.45 -3.38 10.54
C SER A 166 -10.94 -2.44 9.46
N PHE A 167 -10.22 -1.39 9.88
CA PHE A 167 -9.39 -0.50 9.07
C PHE A 167 -8.30 0.11 9.98
N PHE A 168 -7.27 0.68 9.38
CA PHE A 168 -6.20 1.31 10.16
C PHE A 168 -6.65 2.65 10.71
N VAL A 169 -6.37 2.86 11.99
CA VAL A 169 -6.62 4.12 12.70
C VAL A 169 -5.31 4.57 13.35
N PRO A 170 -4.74 5.72 12.96
CA PRO A 170 -3.46 6.20 13.53
C PRO A 170 -3.45 6.29 15.05
N ALA A 171 -4.59 6.59 15.67
CA ALA A 171 -4.72 6.65 17.13
C ALA A 171 -4.49 5.29 17.83
N HIS A 172 -4.59 4.18 17.11
CA HIS A 172 -4.35 2.82 17.63
C HIS A 172 -2.96 2.28 17.25
N ASP A 173 -2.14 3.09 16.55
CA ASP A 173 -0.80 2.67 16.16
C ASP A 173 0.15 2.65 17.36
N LYS A 174 1.22 1.90 17.21
CA LYS A 174 2.33 1.87 18.17
C LYS A 174 3.50 2.70 17.64
N PRO A 175 4.28 3.36 18.52
CA PRO A 175 5.47 4.08 18.10
C PRO A 175 6.41 3.19 17.27
N SER A 176 6.93 3.74 16.19
CA SER A 176 7.95 3.07 15.37
C SER A 176 9.24 2.88 16.16
N ARG A 177 9.95 1.79 15.91
CA ARG A 177 11.24 1.45 16.53
C ARG A 177 12.42 2.11 15.82
N TYR A 178 12.17 2.75 14.70
CA TYR A 178 13.19 3.47 13.92
C TYR A 178 12.62 4.80 13.40
N THR A 179 13.51 5.68 13.00
CA THR A 179 13.15 6.91 12.30
C THR A 179 13.75 6.86 10.90
N ALA A 180 12.89 6.94 9.88
CA ALA A 180 13.33 7.04 8.50
C ALA A 180 13.90 8.44 8.26
N GLU A 181 15.13 8.51 7.78
CA GLU A 181 15.73 9.76 7.33
C GLU A 181 15.29 10.04 5.90
N MET A 182 14.95 11.30 5.61
CA MET A 182 14.67 11.74 4.23
C MET A 182 15.99 11.86 3.48
N PRO A 183 16.12 11.28 2.27
CA PRO A 183 17.34 11.42 1.48
C PRO A 183 17.61 12.89 1.12
N ASP A 184 18.85 13.32 1.26
CA ASP A 184 19.35 14.58 0.68
C ASP A 184 19.66 14.35 -0.81
N ASP A 185 18.61 14.41 -1.63
CA ASP A 185 18.66 14.12 -3.07
C ASP A 185 17.71 15.05 -3.83
N GLU A 186 18.21 15.66 -4.92
CA GLU A 186 17.46 16.63 -5.72
C GLU A 186 16.21 16.03 -6.35
N ALA A 187 16.27 14.79 -6.85
CA ALA A 187 15.11 14.14 -7.46
C ALA A 187 14.02 13.81 -6.41
N VAL A 188 14.45 13.40 -5.20
CA VAL A 188 13.53 13.21 -4.06
C VAL A 188 12.89 14.54 -3.71
N SER A 189 13.68 15.61 -3.55
CA SER A 189 13.16 16.95 -3.24
C SER A 189 12.14 17.43 -4.28
N THR A 190 12.42 17.21 -5.57
CA THR A 190 11.50 17.53 -6.68
C THR A 190 10.17 16.78 -6.54
N VAL A 191 10.22 15.46 -6.30
CA VAL A 191 8.99 14.65 -6.13
C VAL A 191 8.20 15.10 -4.90
N LEU A 192 8.86 15.26 -3.74
CA LEU A 192 8.19 15.64 -2.51
C LEU A 192 7.57 17.05 -2.58
N GLN A 193 8.23 17.99 -3.25
CA GLN A 193 7.68 19.32 -3.50
C GLN A 193 6.46 19.25 -4.44
N GLY A 194 6.57 18.48 -5.53
CA GLY A 194 5.44 18.25 -6.43
C GLY A 194 4.24 17.62 -5.73
N MET A 195 4.47 16.60 -4.88
CA MET A 195 3.43 15.97 -4.08
C MET A 195 2.77 16.96 -3.10
N ARG A 196 3.56 17.83 -2.43
CA ARG A 196 3.00 18.85 -1.53
C ARG A 196 2.12 19.84 -2.30
N ARG A 197 2.60 20.39 -3.40
CA ARG A 197 1.80 21.28 -4.25
C ARG A 197 0.49 20.62 -4.67
N LEU A 198 0.57 19.36 -5.13
CA LEU A 198 -0.57 18.62 -5.66
C LEU A 198 -1.57 18.22 -4.58
N TRP A 199 -1.14 17.49 -3.56
CA TRP A 199 -2.02 16.89 -2.56
C TRP A 199 -2.32 17.79 -1.36
N GLN A 200 -1.36 18.64 -0.92
CA GLN A 200 -1.53 19.54 0.21
C GLN A 200 -2.12 20.89 -0.23
N ASP A 201 -1.51 21.51 -1.25
CA ASP A 201 -1.89 22.86 -1.67
C ASP A 201 -3.02 22.83 -2.72
N LYS A 202 -3.41 21.64 -3.21
CA LYS A 202 -4.43 21.37 -4.23
C LYS A 202 -4.15 22.10 -5.56
N GLU A 203 -2.87 22.32 -5.83
CA GLU A 203 -2.39 22.94 -7.06
C GLU A 203 -2.21 21.89 -8.16
N THR A 204 -3.30 21.50 -8.84
CA THR A 204 -3.24 20.44 -9.86
C THR A 204 -2.40 20.83 -11.07
N ALA A 205 -2.17 22.12 -11.31
CA ALA A 205 -1.21 22.60 -12.31
C ALA A 205 0.22 22.05 -12.09
N ALA A 206 0.57 21.65 -10.84
CA ALA A 206 1.84 21.03 -10.52
C ALA A 206 2.09 19.70 -11.28
N ILE A 207 1.03 19.05 -11.79
CA ILE A 207 1.14 17.84 -12.63
C ILE A 207 2.04 18.12 -13.84
N ARG A 208 1.90 19.28 -14.50
CA ARG A 208 2.71 19.65 -15.68
C ARG A 208 4.18 19.88 -15.35
N ASP A 209 4.46 20.26 -14.11
CA ASP A 209 5.83 20.47 -13.62
C ASP A 209 6.48 19.17 -13.18
N LEU A 210 5.74 18.30 -12.54
CA LEU A 210 6.23 17.04 -11.95
C LEU A 210 6.30 15.91 -12.99
N TYR A 211 5.25 15.72 -13.79
CA TYR A 211 5.15 14.59 -14.71
C TYR A 211 5.60 14.94 -16.12
N PHE A 212 6.19 13.97 -16.78
CA PHE A 212 6.40 14.00 -18.23
C PHE A 212 5.03 13.99 -18.94
N HIS A 213 4.90 14.64 -20.10
CA HIS A 213 3.61 14.81 -20.79
C HIS A 213 2.92 13.47 -21.13
N GLY A 214 3.68 12.42 -21.37
CA GLY A 214 3.19 11.07 -21.63
C GLY A 214 3.41 10.10 -20.46
N ALA A 215 3.49 10.62 -19.23
CA ALA A 215 3.68 9.77 -18.06
C ALA A 215 2.53 8.79 -17.86
N ALA A 216 2.84 7.61 -17.32
CA ALA A 216 1.87 6.61 -16.93
C ALA A 216 1.65 6.63 -15.42
N LEU A 217 0.41 6.77 -14.96
CA LEU A 217 0.00 6.51 -13.58
C LEU A 217 -0.67 5.14 -13.51
N HIS A 218 -0.02 4.19 -12.86
CA HIS A 218 -0.64 2.92 -12.46
C HIS A 218 -1.45 3.18 -11.19
N ALA A 219 -2.71 3.51 -11.38
CA ALA A 219 -3.64 3.93 -10.34
C ALA A 219 -4.24 2.74 -9.56
N PRO A 220 -4.77 2.96 -8.34
CA PRO A 220 -5.61 2.00 -7.64
C PRO A 220 -6.80 1.54 -8.50
N GLY A 221 -7.22 0.29 -8.27
CA GLY A 221 -8.30 -0.31 -9.06
C GLY A 221 -7.82 -1.04 -10.31
N GLY A 222 -6.49 -1.06 -10.55
CA GLY A 222 -5.87 -1.76 -11.67
C GLY A 222 -5.85 -0.95 -12.98
N ASP A 223 -6.23 0.30 -12.95
CA ASP A 223 -6.25 1.18 -14.12
C ASP A 223 -4.83 1.73 -14.41
N VAL A 224 -4.57 2.02 -15.69
CA VAL A 224 -3.37 2.74 -16.14
C VAL A 224 -3.84 3.99 -16.88
N LEU A 225 -3.47 5.14 -16.34
CA LEU A 225 -3.84 6.46 -16.83
C LEU A 225 -2.64 7.09 -17.55
N PHE A 226 -2.86 7.84 -18.60
CA PHE A 226 -1.80 8.38 -19.43
C PHE A 226 -1.90 9.90 -19.60
N GLY A 227 -0.78 10.56 -19.38
CA GLY A 227 -0.63 11.99 -19.59
C GLY A 227 -1.29 12.83 -18.49
N HIS A 228 -1.17 14.14 -18.66
CA HIS A 228 -1.53 15.10 -17.63
C HIS A 228 -3.02 15.12 -17.32
N ASP A 229 -3.87 15.02 -18.34
CA ASP A 229 -5.32 15.20 -18.18
C ASP A 229 -5.98 14.01 -17.45
N ASP A 230 -5.53 12.78 -17.72
CA ASP A 230 -6.00 11.60 -16.99
C ASP A 230 -5.53 11.63 -15.54
N ILE A 231 -4.25 12.02 -15.30
CA ILE A 231 -3.68 12.13 -13.93
C ILE A 231 -4.42 13.23 -13.17
N ASP A 232 -4.69 14.38 -13.78
CA ASP A 232 -5.45 15.50 -13.19
C ASP A 232 -6.85 15.03 -12.77
N THR A 233 -7.56 14.35 -13.67
CA THR A 233 -8.90 13.81 -13.39
C THR A 233 -8.91 12.86 -12.20
N PHE A 234 -7.92 11.96 -12.12
CA PHE A 234 -7.78 11.04 -11.00
C PHE A 234 -7.54 11.78 -9.67
N VAL A 235 -6.58 12.70 -9.65
CA VAL A 235 -6.23 13.47 -8.45
C VAL A 235 -7.42 14.33 -7.99
N LEU A 236 -8.09 15.00 -8.92
CA LEU A 236 -9.30 15.79 -8.63
C LEU A 236 -10.40 14.93 -7.99
N GLY A 237 -10.56 13.67 -8.40
CA GLY A 237 -11.51 12.74 -7.79
C GLY A 237 -11.28 12.52 -6.29
N TYR A 238 -10.03 12.37 -5.87
CA TYR A 238 -9.67 12.26 -4.45
C TYR A 238 -9.80 13.60 -3.72
N LEU A 239 -9.23 14.69 -4.26
CA LEU A 239 -9.28 16.02 -3.66
C LEU A 239 -10.71 16.52 -3.49
N ALA A 240 -11.59 16.26 -4.47
CA ALA A 240 -13.00 16.62 -4.40
C ALA A 240 -13.74 15.82 -3.31
N SER A 241 -13.38 14.55 -3.09
CA SER A 241 -13.96 13.74 -2.01
C SER A 241 -13.50 14.19 -0.61
N PHE A 242 -12.24 14.62 -0.50
CA PHE A 242 -11.54 14.94 0.75
C PHE A 242 -10.90 16.35 0.68
N PRO A 243 -11.67 17.42 0.52
CA PRO A 243 -11.14 18.76 0.24
C PRO A 243 -10.32 19.36 1.39
N ASP A 244 -10.55 18.91 2.63
CA ASP A 244 -9.83 19.30 3.84
C ASP A 244 -8.63 18.38 4.17
N ALA A 245 -8.36 17.36 3.33
CA ALA A 245 -7.32 16.40 3.64
C ALA A 245 -5.92 17.03 3.70
N VAL A 246 -5.18 16.62 4.73
CA VAL A 246 -3.80 17.00 5.01
C VAL A 246 -2.88 15.86 4.58
N LEU A 247 -1.85 16.21 3.82
CA LEU A 247 -0.80 15.28 3.40
C LEU A 247 0.25 15.12 4.50
N THR A 248 0.57 13.88 4.83
CA THR A 248 1.77 13.53 5.59
C THR A 248 2.68 12.66 4.72
N ILE A 249 3.96 13.03 4.61
CA ILE A 249 5.00 12.21 3.97
C ILE A 249 5.79 11.54 5.08
N ASP A 250 5.66 10.21 5.18
CA ASP A 250 6.24 9.44 6.29
C ASP A 250 7.68 9.03 6.01
N SER A 251 8.02 8.68 4.76
CA SER A 251 9.37 8.30 4.37
C SER A 251 9.56 8.37 2.85
N ALA A 252 10.81 8.60 2.43
CA ALA A 252 11.21 8.49 1.04
C ALA A 252 12.53 7.73 0.91
N ARG A 253 12.73 7.09 -0.24
CA ARG A 253 13.96 6.37 -0.61
C ARG A 253 14.25 6.58 -2.08
N VAL A 254 15.52 6.51 -2.44
CA VAL A 254 15.96 6.66 -3.83
C VAL A 254 17.02 5.62 -4.18
N ASN A 255 16.86 4.98 -5.34
CA ASN A 255 17.89 4.15 -5.94
C ASN A 255 18.26 4.66 -7.33
N ARG A 256 19.56 4.60 -7.62
CA ARG A 256 20.16 4.99 -8.88
C ARG A 256 21.07 3.86 -9.36
N GLU A 257 20.71 3.25 -10.46
CA GLU A 257 21.49 2.22 -11.10
C GLU A 257 21.79 2.64 -12.54
N PRO A 258 22.97 2.25 -13.06
CA PRO A 258 23.29 2.54 -14.46
C PRO A 258 22.20 2.07 -15.42
N GLU A 259 21.90 2.89 -16.42
CA GLU A 259 20.91 2.58 -17.49
C GLU A 259 19.44 2.40 -17.03
N GLN A 260 19.16 2.67 -15.74
CA GLN A 260 17.82 2.63 -15.18
C GLN A 260 17.30 4.07 -14.93
N PRO A 261 15.99 4.31 -14.95
CA PRO A 261 15.44 5.57 -14.42
C PRO A 261 15.80 5.70 -12.94
N VAL A 262 15.84 6.94 -12.46
CA VAL A 262 15.90 7.17 -11.01
C VAL A 262 14.60 6.67 -10.40
N ARG A 263 14.69 5.78 -9.40
CA ARG A 263 13.54 5.16 -8.75
C ARG A 263 13.38 5.71 -7.35
N ILE A 264 12.21 6.22 -7.04
CA ILE A 264 11.90 6.83 -5.74
C ILE A 264 10.68 6.13 -5.17
N ALA A 265 10.77 5.68 -3.92
CA ALA A 265 9.64 5.19 -3.15
C ALA A 265 9.24 6.22 -2.10
N VAL A 266 7.95 6.51 -2.00
CA VAL A 266 7.39 7.41 -0.99
C VAL A 266 6.23 6.71 -0.27
N ARG A 267 6.30 6.64 1.07
CA ARG A 267 5.16 6.31 1.90
C ARG A 267 4.54 7.59 2.43
N TRP A 268 3.23 7.71 2.28
CA TRP A 268 2.50 8.91 2.61
C TRP A 268 1.05 8.63 2.99
N SER A 269 0.38 9.60 3.56
CA SER A 269 -1.02 9.48 3.95
C SER A 269 -1.79 10.78 3.73
N LEU A 270 -3.12 10.64 3.60
CA LEU A 270 -4.07 11.75 3.66
C LEU A 270 -5.00 11.52 4.85
N ALA A 271 -5.19 12.55 5.67
CA ALA A 271 -6.15 12.54 6.77
C ALA A 271 -7.09 13.75 6.67
N GLY A 272 -8.39 13.51 6.71
CA GLY A 272 -9.39 14.55 6.56
C GLY A 272 -10.80 14.01 6.74
N SER A 273 -11.78 14.62 6.07
CA SER A 273 -13.18 14.19 6.09
C SER A 273 -13.74 13.98 4.69
N HIS A 274 -14.63 13.01 4.55
CA HIS A 274 -15.43 12.79 3.33
C HIS A 274 -16.53 13.85 3.26
N SER A 275 -16.15 15.06 2.85
CA SER A 275 -17.00 16.26 2.91
C SER A 275 -17.37 16.85 1.54
N GLY A 276 -16.87 16.25 0.44
CA GLY A 276 -17.14 16.73 -0.92
C GLY A 276 -17.57 15.62 -1.87
N TYR A 277 -18.12 16.03 -3.01
CA TYR A 277 -18.53 15.16 -4.10
C TYR A 277 -17.33 14.85 -4.99
N GLY A 278 -16.90 13.58 -5.05
CA GLY A 278 -15.78 13.14 -5.86
C GLY A 278 -15.80 11.65 -6.10
N HIS A 279 -14.64 11.01 -6.13
CA HIS A 279 -14.50 9.59 -6.44
C HIS A 279 -15.29 8.68 -5.46
N PHE A 280 -15.48 9.10 -4.21
CA PHE A 280 -16.17 8.34 -3.18
C PHE A 280 -17.66 8.72 -3.02
N GLY A 281 -18.26 9.38 -4.01
CA GLY A 281 -19.70 9.65 -4.07
C GLY A 281 -20.16 10.77 -3.13
N ASP A 282 -21.38 10.62 -2.59
CA ASP A 282 -22.02 11.67 -1.77
C ASP A 282 -21.31 11.85 -0.43
N PRO A 283 -21.07 13.11 0.00
CA PRO A 283 -20.37 13.40 1.26
C PRO A 283 -21.13 12.89 2.48
N THR A 284 -20.41 12.27 3.40
CA THR A 284 -20.98 11.68 4.63
C THR A 284 -20.49 12.35 5.90
N GLY A 285 -19.44 13.17 5.82
CA GLY A 285 -18.75 13.73 6.97
C GLY A 285 -17.87 12.73 7.72
N ALA A 286 -17.66 11.53 7.17
CA ALA A 286 -16.83 10.51 7.79
C ALA A 286 -15.37 10.97 7.91
N PRO A 287 -14.73 10.83 9.08
CA PRO A 287 -13.27 10.98 9.15
C PRO A 287 -12.61 9.87 8.32
N ILE A 288 -11.60 10.23 7.54
CA ILE A 288 -10.86 9.29 6.70
C ILE A 288 -9.36 9.36 6.96
N TYR A 289 -8.72 8.22 6.80
CA TYR A 289 -7.27 8.07 6.73
C TYR A 289 -6.92 7.20 5.53
N VAL A 290 -6.21 7.76 4.58
CA VAL A 290 -5.72 7.04 3.39
C VAL A 290 -4.26 6.72 3.59
N MET A 291 -3.93 5.44 3.75
CA MET A 291 -2.54 4.97 3.68
C MET A 291 -2.17 4.76 2.21
N ALA A 292 -1.10 5.38 1.77
CA ALA A 292 -0.66 5.35 0.39
C ALA A 292 0.84 5.07 0.24
N MET A 293 1.20 4.41 -0.83
CA MET A 293 2.59 4.23 -1.26
C MET A 293 2.70 4.45 -2.75
N SER A 294 3.71 5.23 -3.15
CA SER A 294 4.03 5.52 -4.54
C SER A 294 5.47 5.12 -4.86
N HIS A 295 5.67 4.42 -5.98
CA HIS A 295 6.97 4.25 -6.61
C HIS A 295 7.01 5.08 -7.88
N PHE A 296 7.98 5.99 -7.96
CA PHE A 296 8.17 6.88 -9.10
C PHE A 296 9.40 6.45 -9.90
N ASN A 297 9.27 6.45 -11.22
CA ASN A 297 10.38 6.36 -12.16
C ASN A 297 10.59 7.74 -12.79
N LEU A 298 11.80 8.28 -12.66
CA LEU A 298 12.14 9.60 -13.19
C LEU A 298 13.19 9.50 -14.29
N THR A 299 13.00 10.30 -15.32
CA THR A 299 14.00 10.57 -16.34
C THR A 299 14.07 12.09 -16.54
N ARG A 300 15.29 12.66 -16.51
CA ARG A 300 15.50 14.12 -16.65
C ARG A 300 14.66 14.93 -15.66
N ASN A 301 14.64 14.52 -14.39
CA ASN A 301 13.87 15.14 -13.30
C ASN A 301 12.35 15.25 -13.55
N LYS A 302 11.79 14.41 -14.42
CA LYS A 302 10.34 14.28 -14.64
C LYS A 302 9.91 12.86 -14.34
N VAL A 303 8.78 12.71 -13.68
CA VAL A 303 8.13 11.41 -13.49
C VAL A 303 7.63 10.87 -14.82
N THR A 304 8.13 9.72 -15.22
CA THR A 304 7.71 9.00 -16.44
C THR A 304 6.72 7.89 -16.14
N ALA A 305 6.78 7.34 -14.92
CA ALA A 305 5.78 6.41 -14.41
C ALA A 305 5.63 6.57 -12.89
N GLU A 306 4.42 6.49 -12.41
CA GLU A 306 4.09 6.33 -11.00
C GLU A 306 3.27 5.06 -10.81
N TYR A 307 3.61 4.31 -9.76
CA TYR A 307 2.85 3.16 -9.29
C TYR A 307 2.27 3.51 -7.92
N LEU A 308 1.04 3.98 -7.93
CA LEU A 308 0.31 4.37 -6.72
C LEU A 308 -0.54 3.21 -6.23
N VAL A 309 -0.40 2.88 -4.95
CA VAL A 309 -1.29 1.92 -4.27
C VAL A 309 -1.94 2.59 -3.07
N THR A 310 -3.26 2.57 -3.07
CA THR A 310 -4.13 2.85 -1.92
C THR A 310 -5.11 1.69 -1.77
N ASP A 311 -5.68 1.52 -0.58
CA ASP A 311 -6.75 0.55 -0.36
C ASP A 311 -8.12 1.25 -0.35
N GLU A 312 -8.74 1.36 -1.52
CA GLU A 312 -10.06 2.01 -1.66
C GLU A 312 -11.18 1.26 -0.90
N VAL A 313 -11.05 -0.06 -0.73
CA VAL A 313 -12.02 -0.83 0.06
C VAL A 313 -11.96 -0.40 1.53
N SER A 314 -10.76 -0.19 2.06
CA SER A 314 -10.59 0.33 3.43
C SER A 314 -11.08 1.77 3.58
N ILE A 315 -10.95 2.62 2.56
CA ILE A 315 -11.55 3.97 2.56
C ILE A 315 -13.08 3.88 2.61
N TRP A 316 -13.68 3.05 1.75
CA TRP A 316 -15.13 2.80 1.78
C TRP A 316 -15.61 2.27 3.12
N LYS A 317 -14.86 1.37 3.78
CA LYS A 317 -15.21 0.85 5.12
C LYS A 317 -15.26 1.96 6.17
N GLN A 318 -14.34 2.93 6.14
CA GLN A 318 -14.35 4.10 7.03
C GLN A 318 -15.63 4.94 6.82
N ILE A 319 -15.98 5.20 5.56
CA ILE A 319 -17.19 5.96 5.18
C ILE A 319 -18.47 5.24 5.64
N LEU A 320 -18.56 3.94 5.39
CA LEU A 320 -19.74 3.12 5.71
C LEU A 320 -19.92 2.89 7.22
N ALA A 321 -18.82 2.64 7.95
CA ALA A 321 -18.86 2.49 9.40
C ALA A 321 -19.33 3.76 10.11
N HIS A 322 -18.95 4.95 9.60
CA HIS A 322 -19.42 6.22 10.14
C HIS A 322 -20.93 6.37 9.98
N GLY A 323 -21.49 5.99 8.83
CA GLY A 323 -22.93 5.99 8.58
C GLY A 323 -23.70 5.05 9.52
N ALA A 324 -23.21 3.83 9.73
CA ALA A 324 -23.84 2.85 10.62
C ALA A 324 -23.94 3.34 12.07
N ASN A 325 -22.88 3.98 12.59
CA ASN A 325 -22.84 4.52 13.95
C ASN A 325 -23.85 5.68 14.15
N ARG A 326 -24.16 6.44 13.10
CA ARG A 326 -25.14 7.55 13.17
C ARG A 326 -26.60 7.07 13.21
N HIS A 327 -26.89 5.87 12.74
CA HIS A 327 -28.25 5.29 12.77
C HIS A 327 -28.50 4.49 14.06
N SER A 328 -27.47 4.25 14.87
CA SER A 328 -27.53 3.51 16.13
C SER A 328 -27.53 4.42 17.37
N ALA A 329 -27.34 5.72 17.19
CA ALA A 329 -27.39 6.77 18.22
C ALA A 329 -28.68 7.59 18.09
#